data_148739445e53a4b91c7ef27b017cba32
#
_entry.id   148739445e53a4b91c7ef27b017cba32
#
_cell.length_a   1.000
_cell.length_b   1.000
_cell.length_c   1.000
_cell.angle_alpha   90.00
_cell.angle_beta   90.00
_cell.angle_gamma   90.00
#
_symmetry.space_group_name_H-M   'P 1'
#
loop_
_entity.id
_entity.type
_entity.pdbx_description
1 polymer ?
#
loop_
_entity_poly.entity_id
_entity_poly.type
_entity_poly.pdbx_seq_one_letter_code
_entity_poly.pdbx_strand_id
1 'polypeptide(L)'
;MGIKTYNPYTPSRRNMTGLDFSEITKTTPEKSLVVSTSKTAGRNNQGKITVRHHGGGAKRKYRLIDFKRNDKDGIPATVAAIEYDPNRSANIALLFYADGEKRYILAPFKLAVGDVLMNGAEAEIKVGNCLPLQNIPVGTQVHNIELYPGKGGQLVRSAGNAAQLMAKEGKYATLRLPSGEMRMVPIICRATVGQVGNIEHGLVNIGKAGRKRHMGVRPTVRGSVMNPNDHPHGGGEGRAPIGRPGPSTPWGKPAMGLKTRKKNKQSNKLIVRRRDGKNVK
;
A
#
# COMPACT_ATOMS: atom_id res chain seq x y z
N MET A 1 16.16 9.23 -3.16
CA MET A 1 15.14 10.28 -2.88
C MET A 1 15.46 10.85 -1.51
N GLY A 2 15.40 12.17 -1.32
CA GLY A 2 15.74 12.84 -0.07
C GLY A 2 14.50 13.38 0.63
N ILE A 3 14.62 13.64 1.94
CA ILE A 3 13.61 14.35 2.71
C ILE A 3 13.93 15.83 2.70
N LYS A 4 12.99 16.63 2.18
CA LYS A 4 13.07 18.09 2.22
C LYS A 4 12.55 18.59 3.57
N THR A 5 13.40 19.32 4.29
CA THR A 5 13.02 20.09 5.48
C THR A 5 12.66 21.52 5.11
N TYR A 6 11.96 22.21 6.00
CA TYR A 6 11.54 23.60 5.79
C TYR A 6 12.02 24.48 6.94
N ASN A 7 12.30 25.75 6.63
CA ASN A 7 12.64 26.73 7.65
C ASN A 7 11.46 26.96 8.61
N PRO A 8 11.71 27.10 9.91
CA PRO A 8 10.68 27.14 10.95
C PRO A 8 10.00 28.53 11.09
N TYR A 9 9.52 29.13 10.01
CA TYR A 9 8.85 30.42 10.04
C TYR A 9 7.50 30.42 10.78
N THR A 10 6.83 29.26 10.83
CA THR A 10 5.56 29.10 11.53
C THR A 10 5.55 27.79 12.31
N PRO A 11 4.67 27.64 13.34
CA PRO A 11 4.54 26.40 14.10
C PRO A 11 4.33 25.16 13.20
N SER A 12 3.55 25.32 12.14
CA SER A 12 3.29 24.23 11.18
C SER A 12 4.54 23.81 10.40
N ARG A 13 5.38 24.81 10.01
CA ARG A 13 6.58 24.58 9.22
C ARG A 13 7.72 23.96 10.02
N ARG A 14 7.78 24.21 11.33
CA ARG A 14 8.85 23.74 12.22
C ARG A 14 9.11 22.24 12.09
N ASN A 15 8.07 21.43 12.07
CA ASN A 15 8.16 19.97 12.03
C ASN A 15 7.72 19.37 10.67
N MET A 16 7.39 20.22 9.70
CA MET A 16 6.94 19.76 8.40
C MET A 16 8.12 19.25 7.58
N THR A 17 7.92 18.11 6.93
CA THR A 17 8.86 17.59 5.93
C THR A 17 8.11 17.23 4.65
N GLY A 18 8.84 17.00 3.59
CA GLY A 18 8.31 16.58 2.28
C GLY A 18 9.31 15.69 1.57
N LEU A 19 8.88 15.06 0.50
CA LEU A 19 9.78 14.39 -0.43
C LEU A 19 10.37 15.41 -1.40
N ASP A 20 11.59 15.19 -1.83
CA ASP A 20 12.29 16.05 -2.81
C ASP A 20 11.89 15.75 -4.27
N PHE A 21 11.27 14.58 -4.50
CA PHE A 21 10.85 14.10 -5.82
C PHE A 21 11.98 13.95 -6.86
N SER A 22 13.23 13.83 -6.43
CA SER A 22 14.40 13.73 -7.31
C SER A 22 14.39 12.53 -8.25
N GLU A 23 13.69 11.43 -7.87
CA GLU A 23 13.55 10.24 -8.73
C GLU A 23 12.49 10.41 -9.84
N ILE A 24 11.65 11.45 -9.76
CA ILE A 24 10.57 11.65 -10.73
C ILE A 24 11.13 12.33 -11.97
N THR A 25 11.02 11.65 -13.10
CA THR A 25 11.52 12.13 -14.40
C THR A 25 10.45 12.78 -15.25
N LYS A 26 9.17 12.46 -15.02
CA LYS A 26 8.03 13.00 -15.77
C LYS A 26 6.90 13.39 -14.82
N THR A 27 6.39 14.59 -14.95
CA THR A 27 5.32 15.13 -14.09
C THR A 27 3.92 14.94 -14.67
N THR A 28 3.81 14.85 -16.00
CA THR A 28 2.54 14.67 -16.71
C THR A 28 2.27 13.19 -16.99
N PRO A 29 1.11 12.65 -16.56
CA PRO A 29 0.80 11.24 -16.80
C PRO A 29 0.46 10.96 -18.28
N GLU A 30 0.65 9.72 -18.71
CA GLU A 30 0.23 9.24 -20.02
C GLU A 30 -1.31 9.27 -20.11
N LYS A 31 -1.86 10.02 -21.07
CA LYS A 31 -3.31 10.31 -21.15
C LYS A 31 -4.15 9.04 -21.35
N SER A 32 -3.69 8.10 -22.16
CA SER A 32 -4.37 6.83 -22.45
C SER A 32 -4.52 5.93 -21.23
N LEU A 33 -3.62 6.06 -20.24
CA LEU A 33 -3.60 5.23 -19.03
C LEU A 33 -4.23 5.93 -17.80
N VAL A 34 -4.99 6.98 -18.00
CA VAL A 34 -5.59 7.78 -16.92
C VAL A 34 -7.11 7.80 -17.01
N VAL A 35 -7.76 7.43 -15.90
CA VAL A 35 -9.23 7.43 -15.78
C VAL A 35 -9.66 8.40 -14.68
N SER A 36 -10.80 9.07 -14.92
CA SER A 36 -11.44 9.89 -13.89
C SER A 36 -12.06 9.01 -12.81
N THR A 37 -11.95 9.43 -11.55
CA THR A 37 -12.53 8.68 -10.42
C THR A 37 -13.47 9.58 -9.64
N SER A 38 -14.69 9.11 -9.41
CA SER A 38 -15.63 9.75 -8.51
C SER A 38 -15.24 9.55 -7.05
N LYS A 39 -15.55 10.52 -6.19
CA LYS A 39 -15.29 10.45 -4.76
C LYS A 39 -16.51 9.90 -4.03
N THR A 40 -16.37 8.75 -3.39
CA THR A 40 -17.44 8.12 -2.59
C THR A 40 -17.56 8.71 -1.18
N ALA A 41 -16.52 9.43 -0.71
CA ALA A 41 -16.48 10.05 0.63
C ALA A 41 -16.86 9.07 1.78
N GLY A 42 -16.42 7.81 1.68
CA GLY A 42 -16.68 6.78 2.68
C GLY A 42 -18.09 6.19 2.66
N ARG A 43 -18.88 6.47 1.61
CA ARG A 43 -20.23 5.93 1.42
C ARG A 43 -20.20 4.63 0.62
N ASN A 44 -21.14 3.74 0.96
CA ASN A 44 -21.37 2.51 0.22
C ASN A 44 -22.30 2.75 -1.00
N ASN A 45 -22.69 1.66 -1.71
CA ASN A 45 -23.60 1.71 -2.85
C ASN A 45 -25.02 2.21 -2.49
N GLN A 46 -25.43 2.14 -1.20
CA GLN A 46 -26.71 2.68 -0.68
C GLN A 46 -26.59 4.14 -0.20
N GLY A 47 -25.44 4.80 -0.38
CA GLY A 47 -25.21 6.16 0.08
C GLY A 47 -24.94 6.30 1.58
N LYS A 48 -24.95 5.22 2.37
CA LYS A 48 -24.69 5.23 3.81
C LYS A 48 -23.20 5.32 4.09
N ILE A 49 -22.81 6.11 5.11
CA ILE A 49 -21.41 6.23 5.54
C ILE A 49 -21.01 4.96 6.27
N THR A 50 -20.15 4.15 5.66
CA THR A 50 -19.57 2.94 6.24
C THR A 50 -18.14 3.16 6.74
N VAL A 51 -17.43 4.13 6.18
CA VAL A 51 -16.09 4.55 6.62
C VAL A 51 -16.14 6.03 6.95
N ARG A 52 -16.10 6.36 8.26
CA ARG A 52 -16.17 7.74 8.74
C ARG A 52 -14.87 8.51 8.45
N HIS A 53 -14.95 9.82 8.53
CA HIS A 53 -13.84 10.77 8.42
C HIS A 53 -13.12 10.75 7.06
N HIS A 54 -13.82 10.38 6.00
CA HIS A 54 -13.36 10.50 4.62
C HIS A 54 -14.19 11.54 3.86
N GLY A 55 -13.54 12.23 2.92
CA GLY A 55 -14.19 13.19 2.03
C GLY A 55 -13.40 14.49 1.85
N GLY A 56 -13.81 15.28 0.89
CA GLY A 56 -13.05 16.45 0.44
C GLY A 56 -11.75 16.02 -0.27
N GLY A 57 -10.69 16.75 -0.02
CA GLY A 57 -9.39 16.48 -0.62
C GLY A 57 -9.24 16.94 -2.07
N ALA A 58 -8.03 16.93 -2.61
CA ALA A 58 -7.73 17.31 -3.98
C ALA A 58 -8.40 16.37 -4.99
N LYS A 59 -8.75 16.90 -6.18
CA LYS A 59 -9.22 16.08 -7.30
C LYS A 59 -8.07 15.17 -7.77
N ARG A 60 -8.34 13.88 -7.94
CA ARG A 60 -7.34 12.88 -8.37
C ARG A 60 -7.83 12.17 -9.62
N LYS A 61 -6.90 11.83 -10.48
CA LYS A 61 -7.11 10.89 -11.59
C LYS A 61 -6.45 9.57 -11.23
N TYR A 62 -7.05 8.46 -11.60
CA TYR A 62 -6.51 7.13 -11.36
C TYR A 62 -5.63 6.71 -12.53
N ARG A 63 -4.43 6.17 -12.24
CA ARG A 63 -3.54 5.57 -13.23
C ARG A 63 -3.84 4.08 -13.29
N LEU A 64 -4.04 3.56 -14.48
CA LEU A 64 -4.21 2.13 -14.72
C LEU A 64 -2.87 1.45 -14.55
N ILE A 65 -2.72 0.69 -13.46
CA ILE A 65 -1.48 -0.03 -13.16
C ILE A 65 -1.67 -1.49 -13.54
N ASP A 66 -0.70 -2.03 -14.25
CA ASP A 66 -0.64 -3.45 -14.56
C ASP A 66 -0.09 -4.22 -13.36
N PHE A 67 -0.99 -4.85 -12.61
CA PHE A 67 -0.64 -5.73 -11.51
C PHE A 67 -0.51 -7.19 -11.93
N LYS A 68 -0.89 -7.55 -13.16
CA LYS A 68 -0.90 -8.94 -13.64
C LYS A 68 0.36 -9.29 -14.40
N ARG A 69 0.68 -8.50 -15.43
CA ARG A 69 1.84 -8.64 -16.30
C ARG A 69 1.98 -10.01 -17.00
N ASN A 70 0.93 -10.86 -16.97
CA ASN A 70 0.99 -12.24 -17.45
C ASN A 70 0.75 -12.38 -18.95
N ASP A 71 0.15 -11.39 -19.57
CA ASP A 71 -0.12 -11.33 -21.01
C ASP A 71 1.06 -10.78 -21.84
N LYS A 72 2.15 -10.38 -21.16
CA LYS A 72 3.37 -9.81 -21.76
C LYS A 72 4.61 -10.65 -21.45
N ASP A 73 4.44 -11.97 -21.32
CA ASP A 73 5.57 -12.87 -21.10
C ASP A 73 6.50 -12.90 -22.32
N GLY A 74 7.81 -12.87 -22.09
CA GLY A 74 8.84 -12.88 -23.12
C GLY A 74 8.98 -11.57 -23.91
N ILE A 75 8.12 -10.56 -23.70
CA ILE A 75 8.20 -9.28 -24.42
C ILE A 75 9.00 -8.30 -23.57
N PRO A 76 10.15 -7.80 -24.05
CA PRO A 76 10.94 -6.81 -23.34
C PRO A 76 10.21 -5.46 -23.29
N ALA A 77 10.35 -4.77 -22.16
CA ALA A 77 9.80 -3.44 -21.95
C ALA A 77 10.86 -2.49 -21.42
N THR A 78 11.01 -1.33 -22.03
CA THR A 78 11.95 -0.29 -21.60
C THR A 78 11.25 0.68 -20.63
N VAL A 79 11.92 1.05 -19.55
CA VAL A 79 11.47 2.07 -18.61
C VAL A 79 11.61 3.44 -19.25
N ALA A 80 10.50 4.05 -19.64
CA ALA A 80 10.47 5.36 -20.28
C ALA A 80 10.51 6.52 -19.30
N ALA A 81 9.83 6.38 -18.15
CA ALA A 81 9.77 7.44 -17.12
C ALA A 81 9.38 6.87 -15.75
N ILE A 82 9.76 7.60 -14.69
CA ILE A 82 9.26 7.40 -13.32
C ILE A 82 8.34 8.57 -12.99
N GLU A 83 7.14 8.27 -12.52
CA GLU A 83 6.08 9.26 -12.29
C GLU A 83 5.50 9.17 -10.88
N TYR A 84 4.96 10.28 -10.41
CA TYR A 84 4.20 10.37 -9.16
C TYR A 84 2.75 9.93 -9.36
N ASP A 85 2.22 9.08 -8.46
CA ASP A 85 0.80 8.73 -8.41
C ASP A 85 0.16 9.23 -7.10
N PRO A 86 -0.85 10.12 -7.14
CA PRO A 86 -1.53 10.63 -5.94
C PRO A 86 -2.40 9.58 -5.24
N ASN A 87 -2.62 8.40 -5.83
CA ASN A 87 -3.50 7.36 -5.31
C ASN A 87 -2.75 6.29 -4.50
N ARG A 88 -1.41 6.34 -4.51
CA ARG A 88 -0.57 5.38 -3.78
C ARG A 88 0.66 6.05 -3.19
N SER A 89 1.29 5.38 -2.24
CA SER A 89 2.53 5.86 -1.63
C SER A 89 3.76 5.60 -2.51
N ALA A 90 3.73 4.55 -3.33
CA ALA A 90 4.81 4.20 -4.26
C ALA A 90 4.77 5.06 -5.51
N ASN A 91 5.94 5.37 -6.09
CA ASN A 91 6.05 5.90 -7.44
C ASN A 91 5.70 4.79 -8.45
N ILE A 92 5.38 5.19 -9.68
CA ILE A 92 5.06 4.31 -10.79
C ILE A 92 6.08 4.49 -11.91
N ALA A 93 6.34 3.43 -12.67
CA ALA A 93 7.18 3.46 -13.85
C ALA A 93 6.33 3.25 -15.10
N LEU A 94 6.52 4.10 -16.08
CA LEU A 94 5.93 3.97 -17.41
C LEU A 94 6.83 3.06 -18.25
N LEU A 95 6.27 1.97 -18.74
CA LEU A 95 6.94 1.00 -19.60
C LEU A 95 6.47 1.15 -21.04
N PHE A 96 7.41 1.06 -21.97
CA PHE A 96 7.17 0.90 -23.40
C PHE A 96 7.60 -0.52 -23.78
N TYR A 97 6.62 -1.34 -24.15
CA TYR A 97 6.86 -2.69 -24.63
C TYR A 97 7.31 -2.68 -26.10
N ALA A 98 8.06 -3.70 -26.51
CA ALA A 98 8.53 -3.83 -27.90
C ALA A 98 7.38 -3.95 -28.91
N ASP A 99 6.19 -4.38 -28.48
CA ASP A 99 4.97 -4.44 -29.27
C ASP A 99 4.22 -3.08 -29.38
N GLY A 100 4.79 -2.00 -28.84
CA GLY A 100 4.24 -0.65 -28.88
C GLY A 100 3.24 -0.33 -27.76
N GLU A 101 2.85 -1.29 -26.93
CA GLU A 101 1.93 -1.02 -25.82
C GLU A 101 2.63 -0.31 -24.66
N LYS A 102 1.92 0.64 -24.05
CA LYS A 102 2.39 1.37 -22.86
C LYS A 102 1.66 0.86 -21.63
N ARG A 103 2.37 0.63 -20.54
CA ARG A 103 1.77 0.25 -19.25
C ARG A 103 2.48 0.90 -18.08
N TYR A 104 1.74 1.10 -16.98
CA TYR A 104 2.30 1.49 -15.70
C TYR A 104 2.53 0.27 -14.82
N ILE A 105 3.66 0.26 -14.12
CA ILE A 105 3.95 -0.68 -13.02
C ILE A 105 4.32 0.09 -11.75
N LEU A 106 4.39 -0.60 -10.60
CA LEU A 106 5.02 -0.03 -9.40
C LEU A 106 6.52 0.12 -9.67
N ALA A 107 7.08 1.29 -9.36
CA ALA A 107 8.52 1.51 -9.51
C ALA A 107 9.28 0.81 -8.38
N PRO A 108 10.13 -0.19 -8.67
CA PRO A 108 11.04 -0.77 -7.69
C PRO A 108 12.11 0.23 -7.26
N PHE A 109 12.70 -0.02 -6.11
CA PHE A 109 13.87 0.73 -5.66
C PHE A 109 15.07 0.48 -6.58
N LYS A 110 15.81 1.52 -6.91
CA LYS A 110 16.96 1.53 -7.85
C LYS A 110 16.61 1.29 -9.33
N LEU A 111 15.33 1.36 -9.72
CA LEU A 111 14.97 1.33 -11.12
C LEU A 111 15.36 2.66 -11.78
N ALA A 112 16.01 2.60 -12.94
CA ALA A 112 16.39 3.77 -13.72
C ALA A 112 15.62 3.84 -15.05
N VAL A 113 15.56 5.05 -15.63
CA VAL A 113 15.06 5.24 -17.00
C VAL A 113 16.05 4.61 -17.98
N GLY A 114 15.54 3.86 -18.94
CA GLY A 114 16.33 3.09 -19.90
C GLY A 114 16.53 1.62 -19.52
N ASP A 115 16.25 1.23 -18.27
CA ASP A 115 16.31 -0.19 -17.88
C ASP A 115 15.32 -1.01 -18.71
N VAL A 116 15.74 -2.22 -19.09
CA VAL A 116 14.90 -3.18 -19.79
C VAL A 116 14.40 -4.22 -18.81
N LEU A 117 13.08 -4.38 -18.77
CA LEU A 117 12.37 -5.32 -17.90
C LEU A 117 11.71 -6.42 -18.71
N MET A 118 11.68 -7.62 -18.15
CA MET A 118 11.05 -8.79 -18.78
C MET A 118 10.10 -9.49 -17.80
N ASN A 119 9.10 -10.16 -18.35
CA ASN A 119 8.16 -10.98 -17.60
C ASN A 119 8.24 -12.42 -18.06
N GLY A 120 7.87 -13.36 -17.20
CA GLY A 120 7.74 -14.76 -17.55
C GLY A 120 8.69 -15.66 -16.76
N ALA A 121 8.62 -16.95 -17.05
CA ALA A 121 9.40 -17.95 -16.34
C ALA A 121 10.90 -17.91 -16.70
N GLU A 122 11.24 -17.46 -17.90
CA GLU A 122 12.61 -17.37 -18.42
C GLU A 122 13.26 -16.00 -18.18
N ALA A 123 12.52 -15.07 -17.54
CA ALA A 123 13.08 -13.75 -17.27
C ALA A 123 14.22 -13.85 -16.24
N GLU A 124 15.26 -13.05 -16.43
CA GLU A 124 16.38 -12.96 -15.50
C GLU A 124 15.94 -12.46 -14.13
N ILE A 125 16.67 -12.84 -13.07
CA ILE A 125 16.39 -12.42 -11.70
C ILE A 125 16.98 -11.02 -11.50
N LYS A 126 16.39 -10.03 -12.18
CA LYS A 126 16.73 -8.60 -12.07
C LYS A 126 15.62 -7.84 -11.37
N VAL A 127 15.97 -6.74 -10.70
CA VAL A 127 15.00 -5.84 -10.06
C VAL A 127 14.02 -5.33 -11.11
N GLY A 128 12.71 -5.47 -10.81
CA GLY A 128 11.63 -5.06 -11.69
C GLY A 128 11.07 -6.16 -12.61
N ASN A 129 11.78 -7.27 -12.80
CA ASN A 129 11.27 -8.41 -13.55
C ASN A 129 10.19 -9.17 -12.76
N CYS A 130 9.20 -9.68 -13.47
CA CYS A 130 8.07 -10.40 -12.88
C CYS A 130 8.13 -11.88 -13.26
N LEU A 131 8.31 -12.74 -12.24
CA LEU A 131 8.47 -14.18 -12.41
C LEU A 131 7.49 -14.95 -11.52
N PRO A 132 7.17 -16.22 -11.87
CA PRO A 132 6.57 -17.17 -10.93
C PRO A 132 7.52 -17.40 -9.74
N LEU A 133 6.94 -17.57 -8.52
CA LEU A 133 7.74 -17.78 -7.30
C LEU A 133 8.64 -19.03 -7.38
N GLN A 134 8.26 -20.03 -8.17
CA GLN A 134 9.07 -21.22 -8.42
C GLN A 134 10.44 -20.90 -9.01
N ASN A 135 10.54 -19.86 -9.84
CA ASN A 135 11.77 -19.49 -10.57
C ASN A 135 12.62 -18.47 -9.81
N ILE A 136 12.12 -17.90 -8.70
CA ILE A 136 12.83 -16.91 -7.88
C ILE A 136 13.65 -17.65 -6.80
N PRO A 137 14.94 -17.40 -6.60
CA PRO A 137 15.74 -18.03 -5.54
C PRO A 137 15.22 -17.70 -4.14
N VAL A 138 15.42 -18.65 -3.22
CA VAL A 138 15.16 -18.43 -1.79
C VAL A 138 16.09 -17.32 -1.26
N GLY A 139 15.59 -16.50 -0.34
CA GLY A 139 16.31 -15.34 0.20
C GLY A 139 16.03 -14.04 -0.57
N THR A 140 15.54 -14.10 -1.82
CA THR A 140 15.27 -12.93 -2.66
C THR A 140 14.14 -12.06 -2.09
N GLN A 141 14.33 -10.74 -2.16
CA GLN A 141 13.27 -9.77 -1.87
C GLN A 141 12.34 -9.63 -3.07
N VAL A 142 11.04 -9.64 -2.79
CA VAL A 142 9.99 -9.55 -3.81
C VAL A 142 8.87 -8.60 -3.37
N HIS A 143 8.17 -8.03 -4.33
CA HIS A 143 7.01 -7.18 -4.12
C HIS A 143 5.92 -7.49 -5.15
N ASN A 144 4.77 -6.82 -5.05
CA ASN A 144 3.62 -7.00 -5.96
C ASN A 144 3.24 -8.48 -6.14
N ILE A 145 3.06 -9.19 -5.02
CA ILE A 145 2.92 -10.64 -4.98
C ILE A 145 1.45 -11.02 -5.17
N GLU A 146 1.18 -12.00 -6.01
CA GLU A 146 -0.13 -12.61 -6.17
C GLU A 146 -0.48 -13.51 -4.97
N LEU A 147 -1.78 -13.56 -4.63
CA LEU A 147 -2.33 -14.53 -3.68
C LEU A 147 -2.94 -15.75 -4.36
N TYR A 148 -3.43 -15.56 -5.57
CA TYR A 148 -4.02 -16.59 -6.42
C TYR A 148 -3.46 -16.40 -7.83
N PRO A 149 -3.12 -17.49 -8.53
CA PRO A 149 -2.55 -17.40 -9.86
C PRO A 149 -3.43 -16.60 -10.83
N GLY A 150 -2.84 -15.70 -11.59
CA GLY A 150 -3.51 -14.89 -12.61
C GLY A 150 -4.43 -13.77 -12.08
N LYS A 151 -4.58 -13.61 -10.76
CA LYS A 151 -5.42 -12.55 -10.17
C LYS A 151 -4.74 -11.18 -10.15
N GLY A 152 -3.43 -11.16 -10.31
CA GLY A 152 -2.60 -9.97 -10.17
C GLY A 152 -2.08 -9.74 -8.76
N GLY A 153 -1.03 -8.96 -8.63
CA GLY A 153 -0.37 -8.69 -7.36
C GLY A 153 -1.28 -7.99 -6.35
N GLN A 154 -1.34 -8.52 -5.14
CA GLN A 154 -2.18 -8.01 -4.05
C GLN A 154 -1.39 -7.66 -2.79
N LEU A 155 -0.27 -8.34 -2.54
CA LEU A 155 0.58 -8.12 -1.37
C LEU A 155 1.78 -7.24 -1.72
N VAL A 156 2.29 -6.53 -0.72
CA VAL A 156 3.56 -5.77 -0.79
C VAL A 156 3.59 -4.77 -1.96
N ARG A 157 2.68 -3.79 -1.93
CA ARG A 157 2.55 -2.76 -2.99
C ARG A 157 2.81 -1.34 -2.50
N SER A 158 2.96 -1.15 -1.19
CA SER A 158 3.20 0.17 -0.61
C SER A 158 4.69 0.54 -0.66
N ALA A 159 4.97 1.84 -0.68
CA ALA A 159 6.32 2.39 -0.69
C ALA A 159 7.24 1.76 0.36
N GLY A 160 8.47 1.47 -0.02
CA GLY A 160 9.50 0.92 0.85
C GLY A 160 9.28 -0.51 1.34
N ASN A 161 8.21 -1.19 0.91
CA ASN A 161 7.94 -2.55 1.37
C ASN A 161 8.58 -3.61 0.46
N ALA A 162 9.06 -4.68 1.09
CA ALA A 162 9.49 -5.91 0.44
C ALA A 162 9.03 -7.11 1.28
N ALA A 163 8.74 -8.23 0.65
CA ALA A 163 8.65 -9.53 1.30
C ALA A 163 9.88 -10.36 0.94
N GLN A 164 10.27 -11.28 1.79
CA GLN A 164 11.36 -12.20 1.54
C GLN A 164 10.82 -13.60 1.27
N LEU A 165 11.30 -14.23 0.20
CA LEU A 165 11.02 -15.64 -0.09
C LEU A 165 11.88 -16.51 0.83
N MET A 166 11.25 -17.22 1.77
CA MET A 166 11.96 -17.98 2.80
C MET A 166 12.19 -19.42 2.43
N ALA A 167 11.20 -20.07 1.82
CA ALA A 167 11.26 -21.48 1.44
C ALA A 167 10.29 -21.78 0.30
N LYS A 168 10.52 -22.90 -0.38
CA LYS A 168 9.64 -23.48 -1.40
C LYS A 168 9.43 -24.96 -1.03
N GLU A 169 8.18 -25.34 -0.78
CA GLU A 169 7.85 -26.70 -0.34
C GLU A 169 6.61 -27.19 -1.10
N GLY A 170 6.79 -28.22 -1.90
CA GLY A 170 5.73 -28.78 -2.71
C GLY A 170 5.01 -27.73 -3.59
N LYS A 171 3.73 -27.51 -3.34
CA LYS A 171 2.89 -26.56 -4.12
C LYS A 171 2.91 -25.13 -3.58
N TYR A 172 3.65 -24.84 -2.51
CA TYR A 172 3.64 -23.55 -1.83
C TYR A 172 5.02 -22.94 -1.69
N ALA A 173 5.06 -21.62 -1.72
CA ALA A 173 6.19 -20.78 -1.36
C ALA A 173 5.88 -20.06 -0.04
N THR A 174 6.78 -20.08 0.92
CA THR A 174 6.65 -19.40 2.20
C THR A 174 7.30 -18.04 2.12
N LEU A 175 6.51 -16.99 2.38
CA LEU A 175 6.90 -15.60 2.32
C LEU A 175 6.87 -14.96 3.72
N ARG A 176 7.93 -14.24 4.05
CA ARG A 176 7.97 -13.33 5.21
C ARG A 176 7.50 -11.95 4.74
N LEU A 177 6.32 -11.55 5.20
CA LEU A 177 5.71 -10.26 4.86
C LEU A 177 6.30 -9.10 5.69
N PRO A 178 6.14 -7.83 5.25
CA PRO A 178 6.62 -6.66 6.00
C PRO A 178 6.08 -6.57 7.43
N SER A 179 4.90 -7.14 7.70
CA SER A 179 4.31 -7.23 9.04
C SER A 179 5.00 -8.21 9.98
N GLY A 180 5.94 -9.04 9.49
CA GLY A 180 6.54 -10.16 10.19
C GLY A 180 5.75 -11.47 10.09
N GLU A 181 4.55 -11.46 9.50
CA GLU A 181 3.75 -12.67 9.25
C GLU A 181 4.46 -13.56 8.22
N MET A 182 4.56 -14.86 8.52
CA MET A 182 5.00 -15.88 7.57
C MET A 182 3.78 -16.58 6.97
N ARG A 183 3.67 -16.49 5.66
CA ARG A 183 2.50 -16.97 4.92
C ARG A 183 2.90 -17.79 3.71
N MET A 184 2.15 -18.87 3.49
CA MET A 184 2.24 -19.69 2.29
C MET A 184 1.39 -19.09 1.16
N VAL A 185 1.93 -19.13 -0.04
CA VAL A 185 1.29 -18.71 -1.31
C VAL A 185 1.58 -19.79 -2.34
N PRO A 186 0.63 -20.13 -3.24
CA PRO A 186 0.90 -21.10 -4.30
C PRO A 186 2.16 -20.74 -5.11
N ILE A 187 3.01 -21.71 -5.38
CA ILE A 187 4.32 -21.51 -6.00
C ILE A 187 4.22 -20.96 -7.45
N ILE A 188 3.09 -21.16 -8.10
CA ILE A 188 2.79 -20.68 -9.45
C ILE A 188 2.49 -19.17 -9.45
N CYS A 189 2.11 -18.59 -8.28
CA CYS A 189 1.85 -17.16 -8.16
C CYS A 189 3.06 -16.34 -8.55
N ARG A 190 2.82 -15.21 -9.19
CA ARG A 190 3.88 -14.30 -9.65
C ARG A 190 4.22 -13.27 -8.60
N ALA A 191 5.46 -12.82 -8.65
CA ALA A 191 5.96 -11.70 -7.87
C ALA A 191 6.98 -10.91 -8.69
N THR A 192 7.14 -9.64 -8.37
CA THR A 192 8.18 -8.79 -8.95
C THR A 192 9.40 -8.78 -8.05
N VAL A 193 10.58 -8.96 -8.62
CA VAL A 193 11.86 -8.99 -7.89
C VAL A 193 12.19 -7.58 -7.37
N GLY A 194 12.71 -7.51 -6.16
CA GLY A 194 13.17 -6.27 -5.50
C GLY A 194 12.17 -5.69 -4.50
N GLN A 195 12.52 -4.52 -3.98
CA GLN A 195 11.75 -3.72 -3.02
C GLN A 195 11.00 -2.61 -3.75
N VAL A 196 9.84 -2.20 -3.27
CA VAL A 196 9.12 -1.03 -3.79
C VAL A 196 9.91 0.25 -3.48
N GLY A 197 10.02 1.15 -4.44
CA GLY A 197 10.69 2.44 -4.29
C GLY A 197 10.01 3.40 -3.32
N ASN A 198 10.49 4.67 -3.26
CA ASN A 198 10.00 5.72 -2.36
C ASN A 198 10.09 5.33 -0.87
N ILE A 199 11.22 4.78 -0.45
CA ILE A 199 11.43 4.23 0.90
C ILE A 199 11.16 5.26 2.00
N GLU A 200 11.52 6.51 1.77
CA GLU A 200 11.40 7.60 2.74
C GLU A 200 9.97 8.14 2.93
N HIS A 201 9.00 7.64 2.17
CA HIS A 201 7.60 8.08 2.29
C HIS A 201 7.05 7.99 3.72
N GLY A 202 7.46 6.97 4.47
CA GLY A 202 7.04 6.77 5.86
C GLY A 202 7.62 7.81 6.85
N LEU A 203 8.68 8.50 6.48
CA LEU A 203 9.39 9.47 7.32
C LEU A 203 8.84 10.90 7.16
N VAL A 204 7.92 11.11 6.20
CA VAL A 204 7.35 12.43 5.93
C VAL A 204 6.41 12.87 7.04
N ASN A 205 6.70 14.02 7.66
CA ASN A 205 5.83 14.67 8.61
C ASN A 205 4.91 15.68 7.90
N ILE A 206 3.61 15.48 8.03
CA ILE A 206 2.59 16.31 7.36
C ILE A 206 2.57 17.74 7.92
N GLY A 207 2.85 17.93 9.21
CA GLY A 207 3.03 19.20 9.91
C GLY A 207 1.75 19.99 10.19
N LYS A 208 0.69 19.89 9.39
CA LYS A 208 -0.57 20.66 9.61
C LYS A 208 -1.82 19.90 9.21
N ALA A 209 -2.94 20.23 9.88
CA ALA A 209 -4.24 19.63 9.63
C ALA A 209 -4.76 19.89 8.20
N GLY A 210 -4.51 21.07 7.64
CA GLY A 210 -4.91 21.40 6.27
C GLY A 210 -4.32 20.47 5.23
N ARG A 211 -3.08 20.00 5.40
CA ARG A 211 -2.46 19.03 4.49
C ARG A 211 -3.17 17.66 4.56
N LYS A 212 -3.58 17.21 5.77
CA LYS A 212 -4.45 16.03 5.93
C LYS A 212 -5.81 16.22 5.25
N ARG A 213 -6.40 17.42 5.36
CA ARG A 213 -7.67 17.74 4.67
C ARG A 213 -7.55 17.62 3.15
N HIS A 214 -6.46 18.09 2.55
CA HIS A 214 -6.19 17.92 1.12
C HIS A 214 -6.01 16.45 0.71
N MET A 215 -5.56 15.60 1.62
CA MET A 215 -5.47 14.14 1.40
C MET A 215 -6.84 13.43 1.49
N GLY A 216 -7.90 14.14 1.87
CA GLY A 216 -9.25 13.59 2.00
C GLY A 216 -9.60 13.07 3.39
N VAL A 217 -8.76 13.33 4.39
CA VAL A 217 -9.00 12.95 5.79
C VAL A 217 -9.74 14.09 6.50
N ARG A 218 -10.96 13.82 6.97
CA ARG A 218 -11.75 14.76 7.75
C ARG A 218 -11.37 14.72 9.24
N PRO A 219 -11.61 15.79 10.01
CA PRO A 219 -11.37 15.82 11.44
C PRO A 219 -12.15 14.72 12.16
N THR A 220 -11.57 14.20 13.25
CA THR A 220 -12.20 13.22 14.14
C THR A 220 -12.49 13.87 15.46
N VAL A 221 -13.75 13.78 15.92
CA VAL A 221 -14.19 14.25 17.23
C VAL A 221 -14.04 13.12 18.25
N ARG A 222 -13.51 13.42 19.43
CA ARG A 222 -13.38 12.46 20.52
C ARG A 222 -14.76 12.12 21.09
N GLY A 223 -14.97 10.86 21.50
CA GLY A 223 -16.22 10.45 22.13
C GLY A 223 -16.54 11.18 23.44
N SER A 224 -15.50 11.59 24.20
CA SER A 224 -15.65 12.32 25.48
C SER A 224 -16.18 13.75 25.35
N VAL A 225 -16.25 14.31 24.14
CA VAL A 225 -16.83 15.64 23.89
C VAL A 225 -18.20 15.56 23.17
N MET A 226 -18.74 14.37 23.07
CA MET A 226 -20.09 14.11 22.55
C MET A 226 -21.11 14.00 23.67
N ASN A 227 -22.39 13.99 23.30
CA ASN A 227 -23.47 13.74 24.25
C ASN A 227 -23.54 12.25 24.64
N PRO A 228 -24.17 11.89 25.79
CA PRO A 228 -24.27 10.49 26.23
C PRO A 228 -25.00 9.58 25.24
N ASN A 229 -25.94 10.11 24.46
CA ASN A 229 -26.64 9.36 23.40
C ASN A 229 -25.80 9.08 22.16
N ASP A 230 -24.74 9.89 21.90
CA ASP A 230 -23.91 9.77 20.69
C ASP A 230 -22.71 8.85 20.89
N HIS A 231 -22.21 8.76 22.12
CA HIS A 231 -21.03 7.94 22.43
C HIS A 231 -21.03 7.44 23.88
N PRO A 232 -20.60 6.20 24.15
CA PRO A 232 -20.48 5.66 25.51
C PRO A 232 -19.55 6.46 26.46
N HIS A 233 -18.68 7.32 25.92
CA HIS A 233 -17.83 8.23 26.69
C HIS A 233 -18.40 9.64 26.81
N GLY A 234 -19.59 9.90 26.28
CA GLY A 234 -20.21 11.21 26.27
C GLY A 234 -20.78 11.60 27.62
N GLY A 235 -21.00 12.91 27.81
CA GLY A 235 -21.54 13.48 29.01
C GLY A 235 -20.48 13.90 30.05
N GLY A 236 -20.95 14.42 31.17
CA GLY A 236 -20.15 14.98 32.25
C GLY A 236 -19.86 16.46 32.08
N GLU A 237 -19.32 17.09 33.12
CA GLU A 237 -18.92 18.48 33.10
C GLU A 237 -17.44 18.68 32.74
N GLY A 238 -17.18 19.75 31.99
CA GLY A 238 -15.82 20.14 31.60
C GLY A 238 -15.07 19.03 30.85
N ARG A 239 -13.88 18.74 31.31
CA ARG A 239 -13.03 17.65 30.73
C ARG A 239 -13.28 16.33 31.46
N ALA A 240 -14.42 15.71 31.21
CA ALA A 240 -14.79 14.44 31.83
C ALA A 240 -13.88 13.29 31.40
N PRO A 241 -13.52 12.35 32.29
CA PRO A 241 -12.83 11.12 31.99
C PRO A 241 -13.73 10.14 31.24
N ILE A 242 -13.16 9.03 30.78
CA ILE A 242 -13.90 7.96 30.06
C ILE A 242 -14.98 7.31 30.97
N GLY A 243 -14.75 7.25 32.29
CA GLY A 243 -15.68 6.70 33.27
C GLY A 243 -15.96 5.20 33.13
N ARG A 244 -15.10 4.44 32.48
CA ARG A 244 -15.23 3.00 32.22
C ARG A 244 -13.89 2.29 32.41
N PRO A 245 -13.86 0.96 32.69
CA PRO A 245 -12.64 0.20 32.85
C PRO A 245 -11.69 0.26 31.62
N GLY A 246 -12.23 0.58 30.45
CA GLY A 246 -11.45 0.73 29.20
C GLY A 246 -12.20 1.50 28.13
N PRO A 247 -11.49 1.98 27.10
CA PRO A 247 -12.10 2.75 26.03
C PRO A 247 -13.06 1.88 25.19
N SER A 248 -14.21 2.45 24.85
CA SER A 248 -15.23 1.81 24.01
C SER A 248 -15.34 2.48 22.65
N THR A 249 -15.79 1.72 21.66
CA THR A 249 -16.20 2.24 20.36
C THR A 249 -17.57 2.95 20.48
N PRO A 250 -18.03 3.75 19.49
CA PRO A 250 -19.37 4.33 19.50
C PRO A 250 -20.50 3.31 19.66
N TRP A 251 -20.26 2.06 19.33
CA TRP A 251 -21.22 0.94 19.45
C TRP A 251 -21.05 0.13 20.75
N GLY A 252 -20.31 0.63 21.73
CA GLY A 252 -20.13 0.01 23.04
C GLY A 252 -19.15 -1.16 23.13
N LYS A 253 -18.52 -1.55 22.03
CA LYS A 253 -17.50 -2.62 22.05
C LYS A 253 -16.16 -2.08 22.55
N PRO A 254 -15.33 -2.91 23.22
CA PRO A 254 -13.97 -2.51 23.58
C PRO A 254 -13.19 -2.01 22.36
N ALA A 255 -12.58 -0.81 22.47
CA ALA A 255 -11.83 -0.20 21.38
C ALA A 255 -10.41 -0.77 21.26
N MET A 256 -9.86 -1.29 22.36
CA MET A 256 -8.50 -1.85 22.41
C MET A 256 -8.54 -3.31 22.86
N GLY A 257 -7.63 -4.12 22.36
CA GLY A 257 -7.44 -5.52 22.77
C GLY A 257 -8.47 -6.53 22.23
N LEU A 258 -9.57 -6.11 21.65
CA LEU A 258 -10.58 -7.01 21.10
C LEU A 258 -10.07 -7.70 19.82
N LYS A 259 -9.97 -9.03 19.85
CA LYS A 259 -9.61 -9.84 18.68
C LYS A 259 -10.82 -10.01 17.77
N THR A 260 -10.84 -9.28 16.64
CA THR A 260 -11.97 -9.29 15.69
C THR A 260 -11.83 -10.33 14.57
N ARG A 261 -10.66 -10.95 14.40
CA ARG A 261 -10.46 -12.01 13.39
C ARG A 261 -11.26 -13.25 13.78
N LYS A 262 -12.08 -13.76 12.86
CA LYS A 262 -12.81 -15.03 13.06
C LYS A 262 -11.83 -16.19 13.27
N LYS A 263 -12.10 -17.05 14.27
CA LYS A 263 -11.23 -18.21 14.62
C LYS A 263 -11.10 -19.18 13.42
N ASN A 264 -12.20 -19.51 12.76
CA ASN A 264 -12.28 -20.49 11.66
C ASN A 264 -12.17 -19.87 10.28
N LYS A 265 -11.27 -18.89 10.10
CA LYS A 265 -11.04 -18.28 8.78
C LYS A 265 -10.18 -19.23 7.93
N GLN A 266 -10.63 -19.57 6.71
CA GLN A 266 -9.90 -20.48 5.80
C GLN A 266 -8.44 -20.08 5.56
N SER A 267 -8.16 -18.77 5.50
CA SER A 267 -6.78 -18.27 5.33
C SER A 267 -5.84 -18.60 6.50
N ASN A 268 -6.33 -19.14 7.64
CA ASN A 268 -5.47 -19.58 8.73
C ASN A 268 -4.58 -20.76 8.32
N LYS A 269 -5.08 -21.65 7.44
CA LYS A 269 -4.31 -22.78 6.91
C LYS A 269 -3.03 -22.38 6.16
N LEU A 270 -3.02 -21.15 5.61
CA LEU A 270 -1.90 -20.61 4.85
C LEU A 270 -0.97 -19.70 5.67
N ILE A 271 -1.26 -19.50 6.95
CA ILE A 271 -0.41 -18.68 7.84
C ILE A 271 0.39 -19.63 8.72
N VAL A 272 1.71 -19.64 8.52
CA VAL A 272 2.64 -20.45 9.33
C VAL A 272 2.88 -19.77 10.67
N ARG A 273 3.19 -18.47 10.65
CA ARG A 273 3.51 -17.68 11.84
C ARG A 273 2.87 -16.32 11.75
N ARG A 274 2.20 -15.89 12.81
CA ARG A 274 1.60 -14.55 12.90
C ARG A 274 2.65 -13.46 13.17
N ARG A 275 2.25 -12.21 12.99
CA ARG A 275 3.12 -11.04 13.25
C ARG A 275 3.62 -10.93 14.69
N ASP A 276 2.88 -11.48 15.66
CA ASP A 276 3.25 -11.55 17.09
C ASP A 276 4.19 -12.73 17.43
N GLY A 277 4.68 -13.43 16.43
CA GLY A 277 5.61 -14.53 16.57
C GLY A 277 4.96 -15.87 16.96
N LYS A 278 3.64 -15.93 17.15
CA LYS A 278 2.92 -17.15 17.49
C LYS A 278 2.57 -17.97 16.27
N ASN A 279 2.79 -19.26 16.35
CA ASN A 279 2.33 -20.20 15.33
C ASN A 279 0.80 -20.24 15.31
N VAL A 280 0.22 -20.44 14.14
CA VAL A 280 -1.22 -20.68 14.00
C VAL A 280 -1.45 -22.16 14.26
N LYS A 281 -2.06 -22.47 15.43
CA LYS A 281 -2.55 -23.82 15.73
C LYS A 281 -3.83 -24.09 14.93
#